data_a671ad1f341692cf452e2894e5880c10
#
_entry.id   a671ad1f341692cf452e2894e5880c10
#
_cell.length_a   1.000
_cell.length_b   1.000
_cell.length_c   1.000
_cell.angle_alpha   90.00
_cell.angle_beta   90.00
_cell.angle_gamma   90.00
#
_symmetry.space_group_name_H-M   'P 1'
#
loop_
_entity.id
_entity.type
_entity.pdbx_description
1 polymer ?
#
loop_
_entity_poly.entity_id
_entity_poly.type
_entity_poly.pdbx_seq_one_letter_code
_entity_poly.pdbx_strand_id
1 'polypeptide(L)'
;MLLLYNNFLKYTLLFLTGGFTYGGIEILFRGYSHVSMLVAGGICFILIGLLDEVFPWNMALISQMVFSAGIITAVEFLVGLVVNVWLKLNVWDYSAMPYNIMGQVCLLYTNIWFLLSLFGILADDYLRYYILKEKKPHYKIL
;
A
#
# COMPACT_ATOMS: atom_id res chain seq x y z
N MET A 1 25.39 -14.24 -2.94
CA MET A 1 25.57 -12.81 -2.78
C MET A 1 24.82 -11.98 -3.82
N LEU A 2 24.92 -12.30 -5.11
CA LEU A 2 24.18 -11.61 -6.19
C LEU A 2 22.64 -11.69 -6.03
N LEU A 3 22.10 -12.85 -5.62
CA LEU A 3 20.65 -13.02 -5.39
C LEU A 3 20.13 -12.21 -4.20
N LEU A 4 20.91 -12.14 -3.11
CA LEU A 4 20.55 -11.32 -1.93
C LEU A 4 20.64 -9.83 -2.24
N TYR A 5 21.64 -9.42 -3.01
CA TYR A 5 21.77 -8.04 -3.47
C TYR A 5 20.61 -7.63 -4.37
N ASN A 6 20.20 -8.52 -5.28
CA ASN A 6 19.04 -8.27 -6.15
C ASN A 6 17.73 -8.15 -5.36
N ASN A 7 17.50 -8.97 -4.34
CA ASN A 7 16.31 -8.89 -3.50
C ASN A 7 16.30 -7.62 -2.65
N PHE A 8 17.41 -7.25 -2.04
CA PHE A 8 17.52 -6.00 -1.29
C PHE A 8 17.21 -4.79 -2.17
N LEU A 9 17.84 -4.71 -3.33
CA LEU A 9 17.60 -3.62 -4.28
C LEU A 9 16.15 -3.60 -4.79
N LYS A 10 15.58 -4.77 -5.08
CA LYS A 10 14.18 -4.93 -5.47
C LYS A 10 13.24 -4.32 -4.42
N TYR A 11 13.32 -4.78 -3.19
CA TYR A 11 12.41 -4.30 -2.14
C TYR A 11 12.67 -2.85 -1.74
N THR A 12 13.91 -2.37 -1.83
CA THR A 12 14.22 -0.95 -1.65
C THR A 12 13.54 -0.09 -2.73
N LEU A 13 13.62 -0.50 -3.99
CA LEU A 13 12.97 0.19 -5.10
C LEU A 13 11.44 0.21 -4.93
N LEU A 14 10.84 -0.93 -4.59
CA LEU A 14 9.39 -1.03 -4.35
C LEU A 14 8.96 -0.15 -3.17
N PHE A 15 9.71 -0.18 -2.07
CA PHE A 15 9.44 0.65 -0.91
C PHE A 15 9.48 2.15 -1.24
N LEU A 16 10.53 2.60 -1.90
CA LEU A 16 10.67 4.00 -2.29
C LEU A 16 9.58 4.43 -3.27
N THR A 17 9.27 3.59 -4.27
CA THR A 17 8.21 3.87 -5.23
C THR A 17 6.87 4.02 -4.52
N GLY A 18 6.49 3.07 -3.67
CA GLY A 18 5.23 3.13 -2.93
C GLY A 18 5.17 4.31 -1.97
N GLY A 19 6.23 4.53 -1.21
CA GLY A 19 6.32 5.62 -0.25
C GLY A 19 6.21 7.00 -0.90
N PHE A 20 6.99 7.27 -1.93
CA PHE A 20 6.97 8.57 -2.62
C PHE A 20 5.69 8.77 -3.43
N THR A 21 5.13 7.73 -4.04
CA THR A 21 3.85 7.83 -4.73
C THR A 21 2.73 8.17 -3.75
N TYR A 22 2.66 7.49 -2.61
CA TYR A 22 1.66 7.77 -1.59
C TYR A 22 1.85 9.16 -0.97
N GLY A 23 3.08 9.54 -0.62
CA GLY A 23 3.39 10.87 -0.11
C GLY A 23 3.05 11.97 -1.13
N GLY A 24 3.30 11.74 -2.41
CA GLY A 24 2.91 12.64 -3.49
C GLY A 24 1.39 12.81 -3.61
N ILE A 25 0.63 11.71 -3.54
CA ILE A 25 -0.83 11.74 -3.50
C ILE A 25 -1.32 12.54 -2.29
N GLU A 26 -0.77 12.30 -1.10
CA GLU A 26 -1.10 13.06 0.11
C GLU A 26 -0.88 14.56 -0.06
N ILE A 27 0.26 14.96 -0.61
CA ILE A 27 0.58 16.38 -0.86
C ILE A 27 -0.43 17.01 -1.83
N LEU A 28 -0.82 16.27 -2.88
CA LEU A 28 -1.80 16.77 -3.86
C LEU A 28 -3.19 16.98 -3.23
N PHE A 29 -3.62 16.09 -2.33
CA PHE A 29 -4.96 16.17 -1.73
C PHE A 29 -5.02 16.98 -0.44
N ARG A 30 -3.97 16.97 0.37
CA ARG A 30 -3.93 17.62 1.69
C ARG A 30 -2.99 18.80 1.77
N GLY A 31 -2.12 19.01 0.77
CA GLY A 31 -1.08 20.02 0.76
C GLY A 31 0.17 19.69 1.57
N TYR A 32 0.18 18.60 2.32
CA TYR A 32 1.33 18.11 3.12
C TYR A 32 1.29 16.60 3.28
N SER A 33 2.41 16.03 3.66
CA SER A 33 2.54 14.63 4.06
C SER A 33 3.48 14.51 5.26
N HIS A 34 3.46 13.36 5.92
CA HIS A 34 4.32 13.06 7.06
C HIS A 34 5.19 11.84 6.75
N VAL A 35 6.38 11.76 7.34
CA VAL A 35 7.33 10.64 7.10
C VAL A 35 6.68 9.29 7.37
N SER A 36 5.82 9.19 8.39
CA SER A 36 5.08 7.95 8.68
C SER A 36 4.21 7.48 7.51
N MET A 37 3.69 8.40 6.71
CA MET A 37 2.87 8.08 5.53
C MET A 37 3.73 7.57 4.37
N LEU A 38 4.93 8.09 4.21
CA LEU A 38 5.93 7.55 3.26
C LEU A 38 6.30 6.11 3.63
N VAL A 39 6.54 5.87 4.91
CA VAL A 39 6.86 4.53 5.42
C VAL A 39 5.68 3.58 5.24
N ALA A 40 4.48 4.00 5.63
CA ALA A 40 3.26 3.21 5.46
C ALA A 40 2.99 2.88 3.99
N GLY A 41 3.12 3.86 3.09
CA GLY A 41 2.95 3.67 1.65
C GLY A 41 3.97 2.68 1.06
N GLY A 42 5.22 2.76 1.49
CA GLY A 42 6.27 1.83 1.09
C GLY A 42 6.00 0.40 1.56
N ILE A 43 5.59 0.23 2.82
CA ILE A 43 5.22 -1.08 3.38
C ILE A 43 4.00 -1.65 2.64
N CYS A 44 2.95 -0.86 2.44
CA CYS A 44 1.75 -1.29 1.71
C CYS A 44 2.10 -1.75 0.29
N PHE A 45 2.92 -1.00 -0.42
CA PHE A 45 3.30 -1.34 -1.80
C PHE A 45 4.05 -2.67 -1.89
N ILE A 46 4.98 -2.93 -0.97
CA ILE A 46 5.66 -4.23 -0.86
C ILE A 46 4.66 -5.34 -0.55
N LEU A 47 3.78 -5.15 0.44
CA LEU A 47 2.83 -6.19 0.86
C LEU A 47 1.82 -6.52 -0.24
N ILE A 48 1.36 -5.53 -0.99
CA ILE A 48 0.49 -5.74 -2.15
C ILE A 48 1.21 -6.57 -3.22
N GLY A 49 2.46 -6.22 -3.53
CA GLY A 49 3.27 -6.97 -4.49
C GLY A 49 3.58 -8.40 -4.06
N LEU A 50 3.68 -8.67 -2.75
CA LEU A 50 3.85 -10.03 -2.22
C LEU A 50 2.62 -10.92 -2.43
N LEU A 51 1.45 -10.37 -2.67
CA LEU A 51 0.26 -11.18 -2.98
C LEU A 51 0.49 -12.06 -4.21
N ASP A 52 1.14 -11.55 -5.24
CA ASP A 52 1.46 -12.30 -6.45
C ASP A 52 2.56 -13.36 -6.23
N GLU A 53 3.42 -13.17 -5.24
CA GLU A 53 4.46 -14.15 -4.89
C GLU A 53 3.91 -15.28 -4.02
N VAL A 54 2.91 -14.99 -3.18
CA VAL A 54 2.33 -15.96 -2.22
C VAL A 54 1.15 -16.72 -2.81
N PHE A 55 0.32 -16.03 -3.59
CA PHE A 55 -0.88 -16.61 -4.20
C PHE A 55 -0.66 -16.92 -5.68
N PRO A 56 -1.34 -17.95 -6.21
CA PRO A 56 -1.19 -18.29 -7.63
C PRO A 56 -1.71 -17.18 -8.55
N TRP A 57 -1.10 -17.04 -9.73
CA TRP A 57 -1.43 -16.04 -10.76
C TRP A 57 -2.88 -16.05 -11.27
N ASN A 58 -3.66 -17.07 -10.92
CA ASN A 58 -5.07 -17.17 -11.26
C ASN A 58 -6.01 -16.53 -10.24
N MET A 59 -5.48 -15.83 -9.24
CA MET A 59 -6.30 -15.04 -8.33
C MET A 59 -6.97 -13.89 -9.10
N ALA A 60 -8.31 -13.80 -8.98
CA ALA A 60 -9.07 -12.74 -9.62
C ALA A 60 -8.58 -11.35 -9.15
N LEU A 61 -8.53 -10.39 -10.05
CA LEU A 61 -8.08 -9.03 -9.77
C LEU A 61 -8.92 -8.37 -8.65
N ILE A 62 -10.23 -8.58 -8.65
CA ILE A 62 -11.12 -8.09 -7.59
C ILE A 62 -10.73 -8.68 -6.23
N SER A 63 -10.38 -9.96 -6.17
CA SER A 63 -9.91 -10.58 -4.93
C SER A 63 -8.60 -9.97 -4.45
N GLN A 64 -7.67 -9.70 -5.35
CA GLN A 64 -6.43 -8.98 -5.02
C GLN A 64 -6.71 -7.59 -4.47
N MET A 65 -7.67 -6.85 -5.06
CA MET A 65 -8.08 -5.53 -4.57
C MET A 65 -8.69 -5.60 -3.17
N VAL A 66 -9.51 -6.61 -2.88
CA VAL A 66 -10.09 -6.83 -1.54
C VAL A 66 -8.99 -7.10 -0.51
N PHE A 67 -8.08 -8.02 -0.80
CA PHE A 67 -6.94 -8.31 0.09
C PHE A 67 -6.04 -7.07 0.28
N SER A 68 -5.77 -6.34 -0.79
CA SER A 68 -4.97 -5.12 -0.75
C SER A 68 -5.61 -4.04 0.12
N ALA A 69 -6.92 -3.83 0.00
CA ALA A 69 -7.66 -2.89 0.85
C ALA A 69 -7.56 -3.28 2.34
N GLY A 70 -7.69 -4.58 2.64
CA GLY A 70 -7.51 -5.11 3.98
C GLY A 70 -6.09 -4.87 4.52
N ILE A 71 -5.08 -5.12 3.72
CA ILE A 71 -3.66 -4.89 4.06
C ILE A 71 -3.42 -3.40 4.33
N ILE A 72 -3.85 -2.51 3.45
CA ILE A 72 -3.67 -1.07 3.60
C ILE A 72 -4.36 -0.58 4.88
N THR A 73 -5.60 -1.02 5.12
CA THR A 73 -6.36 -0.65 6.32
C THR A 73 -5.67 -1.16 7.60
N ALA A 74 -5.14 -2.37 7.59
CA ALA A 74 -4.39 -2.92 8.72
C ALA A 74 -3.09 -2.14 8.98
N VAL A 75 -2.32 -1.83 7.95
CA VAL A 75 -1.10 -1.01 8.07
C VAL A 75 -1.43 0.39 8.56
N GLU A 76 -2.46 1.03 8.00
CA GLU A 76 -2.94 2.35 8.42
C GLU A 76 -3.33 2.34 9.91
N PHE A 77 -4.05 1.31 10.35
CA PHE A 77 -4.43 1.16 11.75
C PHE A 77 -3.20 1.04 12.66
N LEU A 78 -2.26 0.17 12.33
CA LEU A 78 -1.04 -0.05 13.14
C LEU A 78 -0.16 1.20 13.18
N VAL A 79 0.06 1.85 12.05
CA VAL A 79 0.81 3.12 11.99
C VAL A 79 0.08 4.20 12.77
N GLY A 80 -1.24 4.28 12.66
CA GLY A 80 -2.07 5.22 13.41
C GLY A 80 -1.97 5.02 14.93
N LEU A 81 -1.98 3.77 15.39
CA LEU A 81 -1.75 3.48 16.82
C LEU A 81 -0.40 4.00 17.30
N VAL A 82 0.62 3.89 16.49
CA VAL A 82 1.96 4.41 16.86
C VAL A 82 2.00 5.94 16.81
N VAL A 83 1.66 6.54 15.68
CA VAL A 83 1.89 7.99 15.47
C VAL A 83 0.83 8.88 16.10
N ASN A 84 -0.43 8.46 16.12
CA ASN A 84 -1.53 9.28 16.63
C ASN A 84 -1.88 8.99 18.10
N VAL A 85 -1.89 7.70 18.48
CA VAL A 85 -2.30 7.30 19.84
C VAL A 85 -1.10 7.30 20.78
N TRP A 86 -0.02 6.62 20.44
CA TRP A 86 1.15 6.51 21.31
C TRP A 86 2.01 7.78 21.30
N LEU A 87 2.44 8.23 20.11
CA LEU A 87 3.30 9.42 19.98
C LEU A 87 2.52 10.75 19.99
N LYS A 88 1.18 10.71 19.88
CA LYS A 88 0.28 11.87 19.90
C LYS A 88 0.63 12.94 18.86
N LEU A 89 1.09 12.52 17.69
CA LEU A 89 1.51 13.43 16.62
C LEU A 89 0.33 14.02 15.82
N ASN A 90 -0.88 13.44 15.95
CA ASN A 90 -2.09 13.88 15.24
C ASN A 90 -1.87 14.02 13.75
N VAL A 91 -1.26 12.99 13.12
CA VAL A 91 -1.01 12.97 11.69
C VAL A 91 -2.32 12.91 10.91
N TRP A 92 -3.29 12.12 11.39
CA TRP A 92 -4.68 12.13 10.93
C TRP A 92 -5.64 11.72 12.06
N ASP A 93 -6.91 12.04 11.89
CA ASP A 93 -7.97 11.67 12.83
C ASP A 93 -9.29 11.44 12.08
N TYR A 94 -9.79 10.21 12.12
CA TYR A 94 -11.08 9.83 11.55
C TYR A 94 -12.19 9.67 12.58
N SER A 95 -12.00 10.16 13.80
CA SER A 95 -13.00 9.98 14.88
C SER A 95 -14.37 10.58 14.57
N ALA A 96 -14.41 11.61 13.72
CA ALA A 96 -15.66 12.19 13.23
C ALA A 96 -16.31 11.38 12.06
N MET A 97 -15.62 10.40 11.51
CA MET A 97 -16.11 9.60 10.39
C MET A 97 -16.97 8.44 10.88
N PRO A 98 -18.08 8.11 10.19
CA PRO A 98 -18.86 6.93 10.54
C PRO A 98 -18.06 5.64 10.32
N TYR A 99 -18.36 4.64 11.15
CA TYR A 99 -17.69 3.33 11.11
C TYR A 99 -16.16 3.43 11.19
N ASN A 100 -15.65 4.33 12.04
CA ASN A 100 -14.23 4.38 12.36
C ASN A 100 -13.87 3.38 13.49
N ILE A 101 -12.61 2.98 13.53
CA ILE A 101 -12.04 2.20 14.62
C ILE A 101 -10.96 3.05 15.28
N MET A 102 -11.22 3.48 16.51
CA MET A 102 -10.31 4.32 17.30
C MET A 102 -9.85 5.62 16.61
N GLY A 103 -10.60 6.10 15.61
CA GLY A 103 -10.23 7.26 14.81
C GLY A 103 -9.05 7.03 13.84
N GLN A 104 -8.52 5.80 13.74
CA GLN A 104 -7.33 5.51 12.95
C GLN A 104 -7.65 5.00 11.54
N VAL A 105 -8.75 4.28 11.39
CA VAL A 105 -9.28 3.80 10.11
C VAL A 105 -10.78 3.99 10.06
N CYS A 106 -11.35 4.06 8.87
CA CYS A 106 -12.79 4.12 8.69
C CYS A 106 -13.25 3.44 7.39
N LEU A 107 -14.53 3.08 7.33
CA LEU A 107 -15.09 2.36 6.20
C LEU A 107 -14.96 3.12 4.87
N LEU A 108 -15.14 4.43 4.88
CA LEU A 108 -15.02 5.25 3.67
C LEU A 108 -13.62 5.13 3.05
N TYR A 109 -12.57 5.31 3.84
CA TYR A 109 -11.19 5.21 3.35
C TYR A 109 -10.81 3.78 2.97
N THR A 110 -11.33 2.77 3.68
CA THR A 110 -11.13 1.37 3.26
C THR A 110 -11.71 1.12 1.86
N ASN A 111 -12.87 1.68 1.52
CA ASN A 111 -13.42 1.61 0.17
C ASN A 111 -12.57 2.38 -0.86
N ILE A 112 -12.02 3.53 -0.48
CA ILE A 112 -11.08 4.28 -1.32
C ILE A 112 -9.81 3.44 -1.56
N TRP A 113 -9.29 2.78 -0.54
CA TRP A 113 -8.14 1.86 -0.67
C TRP A 113 -8.43 0.70 -1.62
N PHE A 114 -9.66 0.16 -1.59
CA PHE A 114 -10.07 -0.85 -2.56
C PHE A 114 -9.93 -0.35 -4.00
N LEU A 115 -10.42 0.85 -4.30
CA LEU A 115 -10.29 1.43 -5.65
C LEU A 115 -8.86 1.79 -6.01
N LEU A 116 -8.11 2.40 -5.09
CA LEU A 116 -6.71 2.79 -5.31
C LEU A 116 -5.78 1.57 -5.42
N SER A 117 -6.13 0.45 -4.80
CA SER A 117 -5.32 -0.77 -4.89
C SER A 117 -5.24 -1.33 -6.31
N LEU A 118 -6.23 -1.06 -7.17
CA LEU A 118 -6.14 -1.40 -8.59
C LEU A 118 -4.90 -0.76 -9.22
N PHE A 119 -4.71 0.54 -9.01
CA PHE A 119 -3.54 1.25 -9.53
C PHE A 119 -2.24 0.78 -8.88
N GLY A 120 -2.27 0.48 -7.59
CA GLY A 120 -1.13 -0.06 -6.85
C GLY A 120 -0.70 -1.43 -7.38
N ILE A 121 -1.64 -2.34 -7.62
CA ILE A 121 -1.39 -3.66 -8.20
C ILE A 121 -0.78 -3.53 -9.61
N LEU A 122 -1.41 -2.73 -10.47
CA LEU A 122 -0.89 -2.51 -11.83
C LEU A 122 0.50 -1.87 -11.81
N ALA A 123 0.72 -0.88 -10.95
CA ALA A 123 2.01 -0.22 -10.84
C ALA A 123 3.12 -1.17 -10.38
N ASP A 124 2.86 -2.01 -9.36
CA ASP A 124 3.80 -3.02 -8.89
C ASP A 124 4.16 -4.02 -9.99
N ASP A 125 3.15 -4.59 -10.63
CA ASP A 125 3.32 -5.62 -11.66
C ASP A 125 4.10 -5.12 -12.87
N TYR A 126 3.77 -3.94 -13.38
CA TYR A 126 4.46 -3.36 -14.54
C TYR A 126 5.86 -2.86 -14.18
N LEU A 127 6.09 -2.35 -12.97
CA LEU A 127 7.42 -1.99 -12.49
C LEU A 127 8.31 -3.25 -12.42
N ARG A 128 7.79 -4.35 -11.88
CA ARG A 128 8.47 -5.64 -11.87
C ARG A 128 8.77 -6.15 -13.26
N TYR A 129 7.83 -6.05 -14.18
CA TYR A 129 8.01 -6.48 -15.55
C TYR A 129 9.06 -5.64 -16.30
N TYR A 130 8.93 -4.32 -16.29
CA TYR A 130 9.81 -3.46 -17.10
C TYR A 130 11.18 -3.24 -16.48
N ILE A 131 11.27 -3.05 -15.18
CA ILE A 131 12.52 -2.72 -14.49
C ILE A 131 13.21 -3.95 -13.94
N LEU A 132 12.48 -4.82 -13.26
CA LEU A 132 13.04 -6.01 -12.62
C LEU A 132 13.09 -7.24 -13.56
N LYS A 133 12.54 -7.11 -14.78
CA LYS A 133 12.54 -8.18 -15.79
C LYS A 133 11.84 -9.46 -15.33
N GLU A 134 10.83 -9.31 -14.49
CA GLU A 134 9.97 -10.41 -14.05
C GLU A 134 8.93 -10.77 -15.12
N LYS A 135 8.09 -11.74 -14.86
CA LYS A 135 7.08 -12.23 -15.80
C LYS A 135 6.09 -11.14 -16.18
N LYS A 136 5.66 -11.15 -17.44
CA LYS A 136 4.62 -10.22 -17.89
C LYS A 136 3.32 -10.48 -17.14
N PRO A 137 2.71 -9.43 -16.55
CA PRO A 137 1.45 -9.58 -15.84
C PRO A 137 0.32 -9.95 -16.79
N HIS A 138 -0.61 -10.74 -16.29
CA HIS A 138 -1.88 -11.05 -16.92
C HIS A 138 -2.97 -11.09 -15.84
N TYR A 139 -4.17 -10.64 -16.18
CA TYR A 139 -5.23 -10.49 -15.20
C TYR A 139 -6.47 -11.29 -15.57
N LYS A 140 -7.03 -11.94 -14.54
CA LYS A 140 -8.38 -12.47 -14.55
C LYS A 140 -9.23 -11.54 -13.69
N ILE A 141 -10.33 -11.02 -14.22
CA ILE A 141 -11.13 -10.01 -13.51
C ILE A 141 -11.96 -10.65 -12.39
N LEU A 142 -12.58 -11.79 -12.69
CA LEU A 142 -13.44 -12.58 -11.79
C LEU A 142 -13.02 -14.03 -11.73
#